data_24dbebddaf9016d30bac4fa76e5c6c90
#
_entry.id   24dbebddaf9016d30bac4fa76e5c6c90
#
_cell.length_a   1.000
_cell.length_b   1.000
_cell.length_c   1.000
_cell.angle_alpha   90.00
_cell.angle_beta   90.00
_cell.angle_gamma   90.00
#
_symmetry.space_group_name_H-M   'P 1'
#
loop_
_entity.id
_entity.type
_entity.pdbx_description
1 polymer ?
#
loop_
_entity_poly.entity_id
_entity_poly.type
_entity_poly.pdbx_seq_one_letter_code
_entity_poly.pdbx_strand_id
1 'polypeptide(L)'
;MASAHDFSFTGIDGKKIHLKDYAGKPVLVVNVASFCGFTPQYGELQKLHDKYGPKGLVVLGVPSNDFGAQEPKSESEIKKFCESSFGVTFPMTSKEKVIGVDAHGLYEWISGHAGEAAAPKWNFHKFLFDKEGHLAGSWPSKVSPTSKEITAEIEMMLAG
;
A
#
# COMPACT_ATOMS: atom_id res chain seq x y z
N MET A 1 18.16 -13.30 -3.83
CA MET A 1 17.45 -12.44 -4.77
C MET A 1 16.61 -11.44 -4.01
N ALA A 2 16.48 -10.21 -4.52
CA ALA A 2 15.69 -9.19 -3.88
C ALA A 2 14.20 -9.53 -3.89
N SER A 3 13.53 -9.19 -2.80
CA SER A 3 12.07 -9.29 -2.68
C SER A 3 11.58 -8.09 -1.88
N ALA A 4 10.26 -7.95 -1.76
CA ALA A 4 9.69 -6.88 -0.95
C ALA A 4 10.16 -6.97 0.50
N HIS A 5 10.50 -8.16 0.98
CA HIS A 5 10.97 -8.36 2.36
C HIS A 5 12.31 -7.69 2.67
N ASP A 6 13.05 -7.25 1.64
CA ASP A 6 14.32 -6.54 1.84
C ASP A 6 14.13 -5.06 2.20
N PHE A 7 12.92 -4.57 2.19
CA PHE A 7 12.63 -3.15 2.39
C PHE A 7 11.90 -2.88 3.71
N SER A 8 12.06 -1.66 4.21
CA SER A 8 11.39 -1.21 5.41
C SER A 8 10.90 0.22 5.22
N PHE A 9 9.94 0.60 6.04
CA PHE A 9 9.41 1.96 6.08
C PHE A 9 9.48 2.49 7.49
N THR A 10 9.38 3.81 7.63
CA THR A 10 9.07 4.41 8.92
C THR A 10 7.55 4.47 9.01
N GLY A 11 6.99 3.98 10.10
CA GLY A 11 5.54 4.04 10.31
C GLY A 11 5.07 5.47 10.55
N ILE A 12 3.78 5.69 10.37
CA ILE A 12 3.18 7.01 10.57
C ILE A 12 3.31 7.48 12.04
N ASP A 13 3.50 6.54 12.95
CA ASP A 13 3.74 6.80 14.38
C ASP A 13 5.23 6.90 14.73
N GLY A 14 6.11 6.84 13.74
CA GLY A 14 7.56 6.90 13.93
C GLY A 14 8.24 5.55 14.16
N LYS A 15 7.49 4.47 14.36
CA LYS A 15 8.06 3.14 14.56
C LYS A 15 8.42 2.50 13.23
N LYS A 16 9.50 1.71 13.21
CA LYS A 16 9.95 1.02 12.00
C LYS A 16 8.95 -0.08 11.59
N ILE A 17 8.70 -0.17 10.28
CA ILE A 17 7.94 -1.25 9.67
C ILE A 17 8.89 -2.02 8.76
N HIS A 18 9.26 -3.23 9.15
CA HIS A 18 10.11 -4.11 8.33
C HIS A 18 9.21 -5.09 7.58
N LEU A 19 9.25 -5.05 6.24
CA LEU A 19 8.39 -5.94 5.45
C LEU A 19 8.73 -7.42 5.66
N LYS A 20 9.97 -7.74 6.05
CA LYS A 20 10.35 -9.11 6.40
C LYS A 20 9.51 -9.69 7.55
N ASP A 21 8.97 -8.84 8.41
CA ASP A 21 8.12 -9.29 9.52
C ASP A 21 6.77 -9.80 9.04
N TYR A 22 6.43 -9.54 7.78
CA TYR A 22 5.22 -10.05 7.14
C TYR A 22 5.48 -11.30 6.28
N ALA A 23 6.67 -11.88 6.35
CA ALA A 23 6.97 -13.12 5.62
C ALA A 23 5.91 -14.18 5.93
N GLY A 24 5.44 -14.88 4.90
CA GLY A 24 4.35 -15.84 5.03
C GLY A 24 2.96 -15.25 4.88
N LYS A 25 2.86 -13.93 4.66
CA LYS A 25 1.60 -13.23 4.49
C LYS A 25 1.61 -12.43 3.19
N PRO A 26 0.50 -12.42 2.43
CA PRO A 26 0.40 -11.50 1.30
C PRO A 26 0.28 -10.06 1.81
N VAL A 27 0.88 -9.13 1.08
CA VAL A 27 0.89 -7.70 1.45
C VAL A 27 0.36 -6.88 0.28
N LEU A 28 -0.69 -6.12 0.53
CA LEU A 28 -1.22 -5.14 -0.43
C LEU A 28 -0.69 -3.77 -0.06
N VAL A 29 0.16 -3.21 -0.90
CA VAL A 29 0.77 -1.88 -0.69
C VAL A 29 0.06 -0.88 -1.60
N VAL A 30 -0.42 0.19 -1.01
CA VAL A 30 -1.20 1.22 -1.73
C VAL A 30 -0.66 2.59 -1.36
N ASN A 31 -0.28 3.39 -2.37
CA ASN A 31 0.08 4.78 -2.13
C ASN A 31 -1.20 5.60 -2.03
N VAL A 32 -1.33 6.36 -0.95
CA VAL A 32 -2.59 6.99 -0.56
C VAL A 32 -2.44 8.51 -0.39
N ALA A 33 -3.56 9.23 -0.41
CA ALA A 33 -3.58 10.68 -0.21
C ALA A 33 -4.94 11.12 0.37
N SER A 34 -4.92 12.25 1.09
CA SER A 34 -6.10 12.78 1.79
C SER A 34 -7.03 13.63 0.92
N PHE A 35 -6.54 14.19 -0.18
CA PHE A 35 -7.30 15.14 -1.01
C PHE A 35 -7.45 14.67 -2.46
N CYS A 36 -7.61 13.38 -2.69
CA CYS A 36 -7.80 12.78 -4.00
C CYS A 36 -9.27 12.42 -4.22
N GLY A 37 -9.73 12.42 -5.47
CA GLY A 37 -11.06 11.91 -5.80
C GLY A 37 -11.23 10.44 -5.42
N PHE A 38 -10.14 9.68 -5.32
CA PHE A 38 -10.16 8.29 -4.89
C PHE A 38 -10.00 8.10 -3.38
N THR A 39 -9.89 9.18 -2.60
CA THR A 39 -9.70 9.11 -1.14
C THR A 39 -10.76 8.23 -0.44
N PRO A 40 -12.03 8.17 -0.89
CA PRO A 40 -13.00 7.23 -0.31
C PRO A 40 -12.57 5.76 -0.35
N GLN A 41 -11.60 5.39 -1.17
CA GLN A 41 -11.07 4.02 -1.18
C GLN A 41 -10.40 3.62 0.14
N TYR A 42 -10.08 4.56 1.02
CA TYR A 42 -9.65 4.22 2.38
C TYR A 42 -10.66 3.31 3.08
N GLY A 43 -11.95 3.57 2.91
CA GLY A 43 -13.01 2.73 3.50
C GLY A 43 -12.99 1.32 2.93
N GLU A 44 -12.73 1.18 1.64
CA GLU A 44 -12.65 -0.14 1.00
C GLU A 44 -11.38 -0.89 1.41
N LEU A 45 -10.27 -0.20 1.58
CA LEU A 45 -9.03 -0.79 2.11
C LEU A 45 -9.27 -1.29 3.53
N GLN A 46 -10.00 -0.53 4.33
CA GLN A 46 -10.33 -0.97 5.69
C GLN A 46 -11.21 -2.21 5.68
N LYS A 47 -12.14 -2.31 4.73
CA LYS A 47 -12.96 -3.54 4.57
C LYS A 47 -12.09 -4.75 4.26
N LEU A 48 -11.07 -4.60 3.41
CA LEU A 48 -10.13 -5.69 3.14
C LEU A 48 -9.39 -6.09 4.40
N HIS A 49 -8.93 -5.11 5.16
CA HIS A 49 -8.21 -5.34 6.41
C HIS A 49 -9.09 -6.08 7.42
N ASP A 50 -10.34 -5.65 7.56
CA ASP A 50 -11.27 -6.28 8.50
C ASP A 50 -11.61 -7.73 8.10
N LYS A 51 -11.79 -7.97 6.81
CA LYS A 51 -12.20 -9.30 6.30
C LYS A 51 -11.04 -10.28 6.21
N TYR A 52 -9.92 -9.84 5.66
CA TYR A 52 -8.80 -10.74 5.36
C TYR A 52 -7.61 -10.61 6.31
N GLY A 53 -7.54 -9.55 7.10
CA GLY A 53 -6.49 -9.38 8.09
C GLY A 53 -6.39 -10.57 9.04
N PRO A 54 -7.52 -11.01 9.64
CA PRO A 54 -7.50 -12.20 10.51
C PRO A 54 -7.07 -13.48 9.81
N LYS A 55 -7.13 -13.51 8.48
CA LYS A 55 -6.73 -14.66 7.65
C LYS A 55 -5.29 -14.56 7.16
N GLY A 56 -4.61 -13.44 7.42
CA GLY A 56 -3.20 -13.26 7.11
C GLY A 56 -2.85 -12.14 6.15
N LEU A 57 -3.81 -11.45 5.53
CA LEU A 57 -3.51 -10.32 4.65
C LEU A 57 -2.98 -9.13 5.45
N VAL A 58 -1.95 -8.47 4.93
CA VAL A 58 -1.49 -7.17 5.44
C VAL A 58 -1.85 -6.12 4.40
N VAL A 59 -2.56 -5.08 4.82
CA VAL A 59 -2.81 -3.87 4.01
C VAL A 59 -1.88 -2.79 4.54
N LEU A 60 -1.06 -2.21 3.66
CA LEU A 60 -0.11 -1.16 4.05
C LEU A 60 -0.38 0.09 3.22
N GLY A 61 -0.76 1.18 3.87
CA GLY A 61 -0.95 2.47 3.22
C GLY A 61 0.32 3.29 3.26
N VAL A 62 0.71 3.85 2.12
CA VAL A 62 1.90 4.69 1.99
C VAL A 62 1.48 6.08 1.53
N PRO A 63 1.31 7.05 2.46
CA PRO A 63 0.95 8.41 2.05
C PRO A 63 2.02 9.02 1.17
N SER A 64 1.61 9.69 0.09
CA SER A 64 2.54 10.35 -0.83
C SER A 64 1.94 11.63 -1.38
N ASN A 65 2.78 12.64 -1.53
CA ASN A 65 2.40 13.93 -2.11
C ASN A 65 2.82 14.03 -3.59
N ASP A 66 3.27 12.94 -4.20
CA ASP A 66 3.84 12.95 -5.56
C ASP A 66 2.81 13.20 -6.66
N PHE A 67 1.54 12.92 -6.41
CA PHE A 67 0.49 13.01 -7.43
C PHE A 67 -0.44 14.19 -7.14
N GLY A 68 -0.21 15.29 -7.85
CA GLY A 68 -1.05 16.48 -7.72
C GLY A 68 -0.96 17.19 -6.37
N ALA A 69 0.08 16.90 -5.59
CA ALA A 69 0.27 17.48 -4.27
C ALA A 69 -1.00 17.30 -3.39
N GLN A 70 -1.63 16.13 -3.46
CA GLN A 70 -2.89 15.85 -2.76
C GLN A 70 -2.72 15.27 -1.36
N GLU A 71 -1.46 15.26 -0.84
CA GLU A 71 -1.17 14.89 0.55
C GLU A 71 -0.24 15.92 1.19
N PRO A 72 -0.71 17.17 1.42
CA PRO A 72 0.11 18.21 2.06
C PRO A 72 0.16 18.10 3.57
N LYS A 73 -0.64 17.22 4.19
CA LYS A 73 -0.76 17.10 5.64
C LYS A 73 0.49 16.48 6.27
N SER A 74 0.71 16.82 7.55
CA SER A 74 1.72 16.15 8.36
C SER A 74 1.27 14.72 8.70
N GLU A 75 2.20 13.89 9.16
CA GLU A 75 1.91 12.51 9.55
C GLU A 75 0.83 12.43 10.63
N SER A 76 0.88 13.29 11.66
CA SER A 76 -0.14 13.26 12.70
C SER A 76 -1.51 13.67 12.18
N GLU A 77 -1.57 14.61 11.25
CA GLU A 77 -2.82 15.03 10.62
C GLU A 77 -3.40 13.93 9.72
N ILE A 78 -2.55 13.24 8.97
CA ILE A 78 -2.96 12.10 8.13
C ILE A 78 -3.56 11.01 9.00
N LYS A 79 -2.87 10.65 10.10
CA LYS A 79 -3.33 9.62 11.02
C LYS A 79 -4.71 9.97 11.57
N LYS A 80 -4.89 11.20 12.04
CA LYS A 80 -6.17 11.68 12.56
C LYS A 80 -7.27 11.63 11.50
N PHE A 81 -6.97 12.10 10.29
CA PHE A 81 -7.93 12.10 9.20
C PHE A 81 -8.39 10.68 8.86
N CYS A 82 -7.46 9.75 8.73
CA CYS A 82 -7.78 8.37 8.39
C CYS A 82 -8.59 7.70 9.48
N GLU A 83 -8.23 7.89 10.75
CA GLU A 83 -8.95 7.30 11.87
C GLU A 83 -10.35 7.89 12.04
N SER A 84 -10.48 9.21 11.96
CA SER A 84 -11.77 9.87 12.22
C SER A 84 -12.73 9.78 11.03
N SER A 85 -12.23 9.84 9.80
CA SER A 85 -13.08 9.86 8.61
C SER A 85 -13.40 8.48 8.05
N PHE A 86 -12.48 7.50 8.23
CA PHE A 86 -12.61 6.17 7.62
C PHE A 86 -12.40 5.02 8.60
N GLY A 87 -12.12 5.30 9.86
CA GLY A 87 -11.89 4.26 10.87
C GLY A 87 -10.70 3.37 10.56
N VAL A 88 -9.66 3.92 9.92
CA VAL A 88 -8.49 3.14 9.49
C VAL A 88 -7.75 2.54 10.67
N THR A 89 -7.53 1.22 10.64
CA THR A 89 -6.73 0.49 11.62
C THR A 89 -5.59 -0.30 10.98
N PHE A 90 -5.53 -0.36 9.64
CA PHE A 90 -4.41 -1.02 8.97
C PHE A 90 -3.14 -0.15 9.11
N PRO A 91 -1.95 -0.78 9.04
CA PRO A 91 -0.70 -0.03 9.19
C PRO A 91 -0.50 0.97 8.06
N MET A 92 0.06 2.12 8.41
CA MET A 92 0.41 3.19 7.48
C MET A 92 1.84 3.63 7.73
N THR A 93 2.51 4.06 6.67
CA THR A 93 3.85 4.62 6.78
C THR A 93 3.79 6.14 6.94
N SER A 94 4.91 6.77 7.25
CA SER A 94 5.08 8.22 7.05
C SER A 94 5.07 8.51 5.56
N LYS A 95 4.94 9.80 5.19
CA LYS A 95 4.92 10.19 3.78
C LYS A 95 6.21 9.77 3.08
N GLU A 96 6.07 9.27 1.85
CA GLU A 96 7.18 8.82 1.03
C GLU A 96 7.05 9.35 -0.39
N LYS A 97 8.19 9.47 -1.07
CA LYS A 97 8.20 9.62 -2.52
C LYS A 97 8.08 8.21 -3.12
N VAL A 98 7.23 8.07 -4.12
CA VAL A 98 6.95 6.77 -4.72
C VAL A 98 7.29 6.73 -6.21
N ILE A 99 7.64 7.88 -6.80
CA ILE A 99 8.07 7.99 -8.19
C ILE A 99 9.34 8.84 -8.28
N GLY A 100 10.06 8.71 -9.39
CA GLY A 100 11.25 9.50 -9.66
C GLY A 100 12.50 8.97 -8.97
N VAL A 101 13.59 9.72 -9.07
CA VAL A 101 14.90 9.30 -8.58
C VAL A 101 14.97 9.17 -7.05
N ASP A 102 14.08 9.89 -6.35
CA ASP A 102 14.05 9.89 -4.89
C ASP A 102 13.00 8.95 -4.32
N ALA A 103 12.40 8.08 -5.16
CA ALA A 103 11.39 7.13 -4.71
C ALA A 103 11.96 6.21 -3.63
N HIS A 104 11.09 5.86 -2.67
CA HIS A 104 11.43 4.86 -1.65
C HIS A 104 11.92 3.58 -2.32
N GLY A 105 12.88 2.89 -1.67
CA GLY A 105 13.55 1.72 -2.24
C GLY A 105 12.60 0.65 -2.77
N LEU A 106 11.47 0.40 -2.11
CA LEU A 106 10.49 -0.57 -2.60
C LEU A 106 9.94 -0.16 -3.97
N TYR A 107 9.56 1.10 -4.14
CA TYR A 107 9.02 1.59 -5.41
C TYR A 107 10.07 1.64 -6.50
N GLU A 108 11.30 2.00 -6.15
CA GLU A 108 12.44 1.94 -7.06
C GLU A 108 12.69 0.51 -7.54
N TRP A 109 12.64 -0.44 -6.61
CA TRP A 109 12.81 -1.87 -6.94
C TRP A 109 11.69 -2.37 -7.85
N ILE A 110 10.44 -1.97 -7.62
CA ILE A 110 9.30 -2.33 -8.49
C ILE A 110 9.58 -1.87 -9.92
N SER A 111 9.98 -0.62 -10.09
CA SER A 111 10.27 -0.07 -11.42
C SER A 111 11.47 -0.75 -12.08
N GLY A 112 12.51 -1.06 -11.30
CA GLY A 112 13.70 -1.76 -11.81
C GLY A 112 13.45 -3.21 -12.18
N HIS A 113 12.54 -3.87 -11.45
CA HIS A 113 12.25 -5.29 -11.65
C HIS A 113 11.18 -5.53 -12.73
N ALA A 114 10.13 -4.72 -12.74
CA ALA A 114 8.99 -4.88 -13.63
C ALA A 114 8.91 -3.80 -14.73
N GLY A 115 9.88 -2.89 -14.78
CA GLY A 115 9.92 -1.79 -15.76
C GLY A 115 9.26 -0.52 -15.23
N GLU A 116 9.63 0.63 -15.80
CA GLU A 116 9.09 1.92 -15.39
C GLU A 116 7.58 2.02 -15.57
N ALA A 117 7.02 1.26 -16.52
CA ALA A 117 5.57 1.19 -16.71
C ALA A 117 4.85 0.61 -15.50
N ALA A 118 5.55 -0.11 -14.61
CA ALA A 118 4.99 -0.65 -13.39
C ALA A 118 4.94 0.36 -12.24
N ALA A 119 5.59 1.54 -12.38
CA ALA A 119 5.53 2.57 -11.35
C ALA A 119 4.07 3.02 -11.12
N PRO A 120 3.73 3.49 -9.90
CA PRO A 120 2.38 3.99 -9.67
C PRO A 120 2.08 5.18 -10.58
N LYS A 121 0.86 5.21 -11.11
CA LYS A 121 0.43 6.24 -12.08
C LYS A 121 -0.33 7.38 -11.42
N TRP A 122 -0.89 7.14 -10.26
CA TRP A 122 -1.67 8.11 -9.50
C TRP A 122 -1.85 7.61 -8.06
N ASN A 123 -2.52 8.41 -7.23
CA ASN A 123 -2.90 8.00 -5.88
C ASN A 123 -3.77 6.73 -5.91
N PHE A 124 -3.64 5.89 -4.91
CA PHE A 124 -4.39 4.64 -4.76
C PHE A 124 -4.09 3.59 -5.84
N HIS A 125 -2.87 3.61 -6.38
CA HIS A 125 -2.36 2.52 -7.18
C HIS A 125 -1.99 1.36 -6.24
N LYS A 126 -2.34 0.12 -6.60
CA LYS A 126 -2.21 -1.05 -5.72
C LYS A 126 -1.15 -2.01 -6.25
N PHE A 127 -0.33 -2.50 -5.33
CA PHE A 127 0.65 -3.56 -5.60
C PHE A 127 0.43 -4.69 -4.61
N LEU A 128 0.27 -5.92 -5.10
CA LEU A 128 0.08 -7.09 -4.26
C LEU A 128 1.34 -7.95 -4.31
N PHE A 129 1.90 -8.24 -3.14
CA PHE A 129 3.05 -9.12 -2.98
C PHE A 129 2.59 -10.44 -2.36
N ASP A 130 3.17 -11.55 -2.84
CA ASP A 130 2.84 -12.87 -2.32
C ASP A 130 3.52 -13.12 -0.97
N LYS A 131 3.33 -14.31 -0.41
CA LYS A 131 3.88 -14.68 0.90
C LYS A 131 5.40 -14.66 0.96
N GLU A 132 6.05 -14.72 -0.20
CA GLU A 132 7.51 -14.70 -0.32
C GLU A 132 8.05 -13.31 -0.68
N GLY A 133 7.17 -12.32 -0.83
CA GLY A 133 7.55 -10.95 -1.16
C GLY A 133 7.75 -10.69 -2.65
N HIS A 134 7.29 -11.59 -3.52
CA HIS A 134 7.33 -11.38 -4.96
C HIS A 134 6.12 -10.57 -5.41
N LEU A 135 6.32 -9.70 -6.41
CA LEU A 135 5.21 -8.92 -6.95
C LEU A 135 4.30 -9.84 -7.76
N ALA A 136 3.05 -9.95 -7.32
CA ALA A 136 2.07 -10.86 -7.90
C ALA A 136 0.95 -10.14 -8.66
N GLY A 137 0.71 -8.87 -8.38
CA GLY A 137 -0.33 -8.12 -9.09
C GLY A 137 -0.20 -6.63 -8.89
N SER A 138 -0.79 -5.88 -9.81
CA SER A 138 -0.79 -4.42 -9.77
C SER A 138 -2.08 -3.94 -10.43
N TRP A 139 -2.70 -2.93 -9.82
CA TRP A 139 -3.96 -2.37 -10.32
C TRP A 139 -3.94 -0.84 -10.22
N PRO A 140 -4.46 -0.16 -11.27
CA PRO A 140 -4.49 1.31 -11.25
C PRO A 140 -5.51 1.85 -10.26
N SER A 141 -5.46 3.14 -10.04
CA SER A 141 -6.29 3.87 -9.07
C SER A 141 -7.77 3.58 -9.17
N LYS A 142 -8.30 3.47 -10.39
CA LYS A 142 -9.74 3.29 -10.61
C LYS A 142 -10.27 1.92 -10.19
N VAL A 143 -9.40 0.93 -10.02
CA VAL A 143 -9.82 -0.41 -9.60
C VAL A 143 -10.05 -0.39 -8.10
N SER A 144 -11.30 -0.64 -7.68
CA SER A 144 -11.66 -0.65 -6.27
C SER A 144 -10.89 -1.75 -5.52
N PRO A 145 -10.38 -1.46 -4.31
CA PRO A 145 -9.71 -2.49 -3.50
C PRO A 145 -10.57 -3.72 -3.23
N THR A 146 -11.90 -3.57 -3.19
CA THR A 146 -12.82 -4.69 -2.96
C THR A 146 -13.34 -5.33 -4.24
N SER A 147 -12.80 -4.96 -5.40
CA SER A 147 -13.17 -5.58 -6.67
C SER A 147 -12.77 -7.05 -6.70
N LYS A 148 -13.47 -7.85 -7.52
CA LYS A 148 -13.14 -9.27 -7.67
C LYS A 148 -11.74 -9.51 -8.20
N GLU A 149 -11.23 -8.61 -9.03
CA GLU A 149 -9.86 -8.71 -9.55
C GLU A 149 -8.84 -8.81 -8.42
N ILE A 150 -9.02 -8.02 -7.38
CA ILE A 150 -8.10 -7.98 -6.23
C ILE A 150 -8.45 -9.06 -5.22
N THR A 151 -9.73 -9.19 -4.86
CA THR A 151 -10.14 -10.15 -3.82
C THR A 151 -9.88 -11.59 -4.22
N ALA A 152 -10.06 -11.93 -5.50
CA ALA A 152 -9.78 -13.28 -5.99
C ALA A 152 -8.31 -13.64 -5.81
N GLU A 153 -7.41 -12.73 -6.12
CA GLU A 153 -5.96 -12.95 -5.94
C GLU A 153 -5.60 -13.11 -4.47
N ILE A 154 -6.18 -12.27 -3.62
CA ILE A 154 -5.96 -12.35 -2.17
C ILE A 154 -6.44 -13.70 -1.63
N GLU A 155 -7.65 -14.11 -2.00
CA GLU A 155 -8.23 -15.37 -1.54
C GLU A 155 -7.41 -16.57 -2.00
N MET A 156 -6.90 -16.54 -3.23
CA MET A 156 -6.05 -17.58 -3.76
C MET A 156 -4.75 -17.70 -2.95
N MET A 157 -4.13 -16.57 -2.61
CA MET A 157 -2.91 -16.57 -1.79
C MET A 157 -3.16 -17.06 -0.38
N LEU A 158 -4.30 -16.71 0.21
CA LEU A 158 -4.63 -17.11 1.58
C LEU A 158 -5.00 -18.59 1.67
N ALA A 159 -5.47 -19.19 0.58
CA ALA A 159 -5.82 -20.62 0.53
C ALA A 159 -4.59 -21.51 0.36
N GLY A 160 -3.50 -20.95 -0.12
CA GLY A 160 -2.28 -21.70 -0.42
C GLY A 160 -1.33 -21.97 0.73
#